data_91de726d87b2bc7fa105b362012a4f64
#
_entry.id   91de726d87b2bc7fa105b362012a4f64
#
_cell.length_a   1.000
_cell.length_b   1.000
_cell.length_c   1.000
_cell.angle_alpha   90.00
_cell.angle_beta   90.00
_cell.angle_gamma   90.00
#
_symmetry.space_group_name_H-M   'P 1'
#
loop_
_entity.id
_entity.type
_entity.pdbx_description
1 polymer ?
#
loop_
_entity_poly.entity_id
_entity_poly.type
_entity_poly.pdbx_seq_one_letter_code
_entity_poly.pdbx_strand_id
1 'polypeptide(L)'
;MKALQKVFNTACAVAALTSIMAMQPAQAADIANGKALADAHNCAACHGPGMAKPVSGDYPKLAGQHADYLYWALRQYQIGNGNPNFGRSNPIMSAQVQSLSESDLRDISAYIESLPGDLVLKK
;
A
#
# COMPACT_ATOMS: atom_id res chain seq x y z
N MET A 1 38.10 43.61 36.25
CA MET A 1 37.85 43.25 34.84
C MET A 1 38.24 41.82 34.49
N LYS A 2 38.31 40.88 35.43
CA LYS A 2 38.63 39.45 35.18
C LYS A 2 37.47 38.48 35.50
N ALA A 3 36.31 39.01 35.92
CA ALA A 3 35.16 38.19 36.29
C ALA A 3 34.11 38.06 35.13
N LEU A 4 34.19 38.93 34.10
CA LEU A 4 33.19 38.93 33.04
C LEU A 4 33.54 37.95 31.86
N GLN A 5 34.81 37.48 31.84
CA GLN A 5 35.30 36.62 30.74
C GLN A 5 35.01 35.13 30.92
N LYS A 6 34.58 34.75 32.14
CA LYS A 6 34.26 33.34 32.47
C LYS A 6 32.82 32.92 32.14
N VAL A 7 31.94 33.87 31.89
CA VAL A 7 30.51 33.58 31.65
C VAL A 7 30.24 33.35 30.14
N PHE A 8 31.13 33.77 29.26
CA PHE A 8 30.94 33.66 27.80
C PHE A 8 31.42 32.34 27.18
N ASN A 9 32.18 31.52 27.93
CA ASN A 9 32.75 30.28 27.40
C ASN A 9 31.93 29.01 27.71
N THR A 10 30.77 29.12 28.35
CA THR A 10 29.97 27.94 28.71
C THR A 10 28.68 27.83 27.92
N ALA A 11 28.45 28.73 26.95
CA ALA A 11 27.18 28.78 26.22
C ALA A 11 27.23 28.26 24.76
N CYS A 12 28.36 27.70 24.31
CA CYS A 12 28.51 27.25 22.92
C CYS A 12 28.64 25.72 22.74
N ALA A 13 28.29 24.93 23.76
CA ALA A 13 28.44 23.47 23.71
C ALA A 13 27.12 22.70 23.79
N VAL A 14 26.01 23.32 23.35
CA VAL A 14 24.72 22.62 23.31
C VAL A 14 24.06 22.92 21.99
N ALA A 15 23.85 21.88 21.21
CA ALA A 15 22.92 21.71 20.11
C ALA A 15 23.54 21.30 18.76
N ALA A 16 24.31 20.23 18.76
CA ALA A 16 24.40 19.39 17.58
C ALA A 16 23.65 18.08 17.87
N LEU A 17 22.38 18.19 18.23
CA LEU A 17 21.43 17.09 18.10
C LEU A 17 21.15 16.96 16.59
N THR A 18 22.04 16.26 15.90
CA THR A 18 21.79 15.74 14.56
C THR A 18 20.57 14.85 14.65
N SER A 19 19.42 15.37 14.22
CA SER A 19 18.24 14.58 13.91
C SER A 19 18.62 13.64 12.77
N ILE A 20 19.07 12.44 13.11
CA ILE A 20 19.17 11.33 12.17
C ILE A 20 17.73 10.98 11.85
N MET A 21 17.17 11.58 10.82
CA MET A 21 15.97 11.06 10.18
C MET A 21 16.34 9.67 9.68
N ALA A 22 15.91 8.65 10.42
CA ALA A 22 15.97 7.28 9.95
C ALA A 22 15.13 7.22 8.68
N MET A 23 15.78 7.27 7.51
CA MET A 23 15.15 6.89 6.26
C MET A 23 14.82 5.40 6.41
N GLN A 24 13.55 5.11 6.73
CA GLN A 24 13.08 3.74 6.69
C GLN A 24 13.18 3.28 5.23
N PRO A 25 13.89 2.17 4.95
CA PRO A 25 13.91 1.63 3.61
C PRO A 25 12.46 1.31 3.21
N ALA A 26 12.09 1.69 1.99
CA ALA A 26 10.82 1.28 1.41
C ALA A 26 10.78 -0.25 1.45
N GLN A 27 9.88 -0.81 2.24
CA GLN A 27 9.76 -2.25 2.39
C GLN A 27 9.24 -2.83 1.08
N ALA A 28 9.99 -3.77 0.50
CA ALA A 28 9.52 -4.49 -0.67
C ALA A 28 8.24 -5.25 -0.32
N ALA A 29 7.30 -5.32 -1.25
CA ALA A 29 6.06 -6.03 -1.04
C ALA A 29 6.31 -7.54 -0.84
N ASP A 30 5.60 -8.14 0.11
CA ASP A 30 5.67 -9.57 0.44
C ASP A 30 4.54 -10.33 -0.28
N ILE A 31 4.92 -11.06 -1.33
CA ILE A 31 3.99 -11.86 -2.14
C ILE A 31 3.33 -12.97 -1.31
N ALA A 32 4.06 -13.59 -0.37
CA ALA A 32 3.52 -14.68 0.45
C ALA A 32 2.48 -14.14 1.45
N ASN A 33 2.75 -12.99 2.06
CA ASN A 33 1.78 -12.29 2.90
C ASN A 33 0.57 -11.83 2.07
N GLY A 34 0.79 -11.30 0.86
CA GLY A 34 -0.27 -10.90 -0.06
C GLY A 34 -1.21 -12.04 -0.41
N LYS A 35 -0.66 -13.24 -0.63
CA LYS A 35 -1.47 -14.46 -0.83
C LYS A 35 -2.31 -14.78 0.40
N ALA A 36 -1.69 -14.80 1.58
CA ALA A 36 -2.38 -15.11 2.83
C ALA A 36 -3.52 -14.12 3.12
N LEU A 37 -3.30 -12.83 2.87
CA LEU A 37 -4.32 -11.80 3.00
C LEU A 37 -5.46 -11.97 1.99
N ALA A 38 -5.14 -12.25 0.73
CA ALA A 38 -6.15 -12.48 -0.31
C ALA A 38 -7.02 -13.70 0.01
N ASP A 39 -6.44 -14.74 0.58
CA ASP A 39 -7.17 -15.93 1.04
C ASP A 39 -8.04 -15.60 2.27
N ALA A 40 -7.50 -14.89 3.26
CA ALA A 40 -8.22 -14.51 4.48
C ALA A 40 -9.41 -13.59 4.20
N HIS A 41 -9.29 -12.69 3.23
CA HIS A 41 -10.37 -11.82 2.77
C HIS A 41 -11.25 -12.44 1.68
N ASN A 42 -11.00 -13.71 1.34
CA ASN A 42 -11.81 -14.47 0.39
C ASN A 42 -11.99 -13.78 -0.97
N CYS A 43 -10.97 -13.13 -1.48
CA CYS A 43 -11.02 -12.36 -2.73
C CYS A 43 -11.44 -13.22 -3.93
N ALA A 44 -11.01 -14.49 -3.95
CA ALA A 44 -11.35 -15.45 -5.00
C ALA A 44 -12.83 -15.83 -5.05
N ALA A 45 -13.62 -15.56 -3.99
CA ALA A 45 -15.06 -15.82 -4.03
C ALA A 45 -15.78 -15.04 -5.13
N CYS A 46 -15.32 -13.83 -5.44
CA CYS A 46 -15.87 -12.99 -6.49
C CYS A 46 -14.99 -12.98 -7.76
N HIS A 47 -13.65 -12.83 -7.58
CA HIS A 47 -12.70 -12.74 -8.68
C HIS A 47 -12.33 -14.10 -9.29
N GLY A 48 -12.80 -15.18 -8.68
CA GLY A 48 -12.66 -16.55 -9.13
C GLY A 48 -11.29 -17.15 -8.84
N PRO A 49 -11.14 -18.45 -9.15
CA PRO A 49 -9.89 -19.18 -8.95
C PRO A 49 -8.73 -18.49 -9.68
N GLY A 50 -7.61 -18.30 -8.94
CA GLY A 50 -6.42 -17.64 -9.47
C GLY A 50 -6.66 -16.17 -9.88
N MET A 51 -7.73 -15.52 -9.41
CA MET A 51 -8.12 -14.15 -9.79
C MET A 51 -8.33 -13.94 -11.30
N ALA A 52 -8.52 -15.02 -12.05
CA ALA A 52 -8.59 -15.01 -13.53
C ALA A 52 -9.96 -15.42 -14.09
N LYS A 53 -10.82 -16.04 -13.26
CA LYS A 53 -12.12 -16.59 -13.68
C LYS A 53 -13.23 -16.08 -12.77
N PRO A 54 -13.62 -14.79 -12.87
CA PRO A 54 -14.64 -14.21 -12.01
C PRO A 54 -15.97 -14.97 -12.12
N VAL A 55 -16.71 -15.00 -11.02
CA VAL A 55 -17.97 -15.75 -10.92
C VAL A 55 -19.12 -15.10 -11.70
N SER A 56 -18.97 -13.84 -12.08
CA SER A 56 -19.92 -13.08 -12.92
C SER A 56 -19.17 -12.03 -13.73
N GLY A 57 -19.81 -11.52 -14.79
CA GLY A 57 -19.25 -10.45 -15.62
C GLY A 57 -19.09 -9.10 -14.90
N ASP A 58 -19.70 -8.94 -13.72
CA ASP A 58 -19.61 -7.73 -12.91
C ASP A 58 -18.26 -7.63 -12.15
N TYR A 59 -17.57 -8.75 -12.01
CA TYR A 59 -16.27 -8.79 -11.32
C TYR A 59 -15.12 -8.85 -12.33
N PRO A 60 -14.10 -8.01 -12.16
CA PRO A 60 -12.97 -8.00 -13.09
C PRO A 60 -12.04 -9.20 -12.88
N LYS A 61 -11.39 -9.65 -13.96
CA LYS A 61 -10.17 -10.46 -13.90
C LYS A 61 -9.05 -9.58 -13.35
N LEU A 62 -8.26 -10.11 -12.42
CA LEU A 62 -7.19 -9.36 -11.77
C LEU A 62 -5.79 -9.95 -12.02
N ALA A 63 -5.70 -11.26 -12.24
CA ALA A 63 -4.42 -11.95 -12.40
C ALA A 63 -3.53 -11.30 -13.45
N GLY A 64 -2.26 -11.04 -13.09
CA GLY A 64 -1.28 -10.43 -13.97
C GLY A 64 -1.45 -8.90 -14.17
N GLN A 65 -2.41 -8.25 -13.49
CA GLN A 65 -2.52 -6.80 -13.53
C GLN A 65 -1.37 -6.16 -12.75
N HIS A 66 -0.89 -5.00 -13.19
CA HIS A 66 0.21 -4.28 -12.55
C HIS A 66 -0.07 -3.94 -11.09
N ALA A 67 0.89 -4.23 -10.21
CA ALA A 67 0.77 -4.02 -8.77
C ALA A 67 0.46 -2.55 -8.42
N ASP A 68 1.09 -1.59 -9.07
CA ASP A 68 0.83 -0.17 -8.84
C ASP A 68 -0.62 0.21 -9.16
N TYR A 69 -1.15 -0.29 -10.28
CA TYR A 69 -2.55 -0.05 -10.63
C TYR A 69 -3.49 -0.66 -9.59
N LEU A 70 -3.25 -1.90 -9.18
CA LEU A 70 -4.05 -2.59 -8.17
C LEU A 70 -4.01 -1.87 -6.83
N TYR A 71 -2.82 -1.48 -6.36
CA TYR A 71 -2.67 -0.73 -5.12
C TYR A 71 -3.52 0.55 -5.12
N TRP A 72 -3.41 1.37 -6.17
CA TRP A 72 -4.20 2.59 -6.25
C TRP A 72 -5.69 2.33 -6.40
N ALA A 73 -6.09 1.28 -7.10
CA ALA A 73 -7.48 0.87 -7.19
C ALA A 73 -8.06 0.50 -5.82
N LEU A 74 -7.32 -0.29 -5.02
CA LEU A 74 -7.71 -0.67 -3.65
C LEU A 74 -7.77 0.55 -2.73
N ARG A 75 -6.79 1.46 -2.81
CA ARG A 75 -6.81 2.74 -2.08
C ARG A 75 -8.02 3.59 -2.43
N GLN A 76 -8.38 3.67 -3.70
CA GLN A 76 -9.57 4.41 -4.13
C GLN A 76 -10.86 3.84 -3.53
N TYR A 77 -10.97 2.53 -3.36
CA TYR A 77 -12.10 1.91 -2.66
C TYR A 77 -12.12 2.20 -1.15
N GLN A 78 -10.96 2.34 -0.52
CA GLN A 78 -10.88 2.79 0.88
C GLN A 78 -11.36 4.24 1.04
N ILE A 79 -11.00 5.11 0.11
CA ILE A 79 -11.42 6.52 0.10
C ILE A 79 -12.91 6.65 -0.22
N GLY A 80 -13.43 5.76 -1.07
CA GLY A 80 -14.82 5.78 -1.48
C GLY A 80 -15.23 7.13 -2.07
N ASN A 81 -16.39 7.64 -1.66
CA ASN A 81 -16.91 8.94 -2.09
C ASN A 81 -16.36 10.14 -1.30
N GLY A 82 -15.40 9.92 -0.38
CA GLY A 82 -14.83 11.00 0.44
C GLY A 82 -14.00 12.01 -0.34
N ASN A 83 -13.56 11.66 -1.55
CA ASN A 83 -12.85 12.55 -2.45
C ASN A 83 -13.44 12.47 -3.86
N PRO A 84 -14.04 13.55 -4.38
CA PRO A 84 -14.71 13.54 -5.68
C PRO A 84 -13.74 13.37 -6.87
N ASN A 85 -12.47 13.67 -6.68
CA ASN A 85 -11.45 13.60 -7.72
C ASN A 85 -10.64 12.30 -7.69
N PHE A 86 -10.73 11.56 -6.56
CA PHE A 86 -9.92 10.39 -6.34
C PHE A 86 -10.65 9.41 -5.39
N GLY A 87 -11.49 8.58 -5.96
CA GLY A 87 -12.22 7.58 -5.20
C GLY A 87 -13.02 6.66 -6.10
N ARG A 88 -13.37 5.49 -5.58
CA ARG A 88 -14.27 4.53 -6.25
C ARG A 88 -15.41 4.19 -5.32
N SER A 89 -16.63 4.26 -5.83
CA SER A 89 -17.82 3.88 -5.10
C SER A 89 -18.24 2.46 -5.50
N ASN A 90 -17.95 1.52 -4.63
CA ASN A 90 -18.51 0.17 -4.69
C ASN A 90 -18.59 -0.37 -3.27
N PRO A 91 -19.80 -0.61 -2.73
CA PRO A 91 -19.97 -0.99 -1.33
C PRO A 91 -19.30 -2.34 -0.99
N ILE A 92 -19.25 -3.29 -1.93
CA ILE A 92 -18.64 -4.59 -1.71
C ILE A 92 -17.11 -4.41 -1.57
N MET A 93 -16.47 -3.80 -2.58
CA MET A 93 -15.03 -3.62 -2.54
C MET A 93 -14.58 -2.67 -1.43
N SER A 94 -15.34 -1.62 -1.15
CA SER A 94 -15.03 -0.74 -0.01
C SER A 94 -15.03 -1.50 1.30
N ALA A 95 -16.01 -2.37 1.56
CA ALA A 95 -16.06 -3.19 2.76
C ALA A 95 -14.86 -4.16 2.85
N GLN A 96 -14.45 -4.75 1.73
CA GLN A 96 -13.34 -5.70 1.67
C GLN A 96 -11.98 -5.08 2.04
N VAL A 97 -11.78 -3.80 1.72
CA VAL A 97 -10.46 -3.16 1.86
C VAL A 97 -10.33 -2.24 3.08
N GLN A 98 -11.41 -1.93 3.81
CA GLN A 98 -11.40 -0.93 4.90
C GLN A 98 -10.43 -1.28 6.04
N SER A 99 -10.29 -2.56 6.37
CA SER A 99 -9.44 -3.02 7.48
C SER A 99 -7.98 -3.24 7.09
N LEU A 100 -7.66 -3.15 5.80
CA LEU A 100 -6.32 -3.40 5.28
C LEU A 100 -5.43 -2.16 5.42
N SER A 101 -4.20 -2.35 5.87
CA SER A 101 -3.18 -1.31 5.88
C SER A 101 -2.63 -1.04 4.46
N GLU A 102 -1.90 0.05 4.29
CA GLU A 102 -1.24 0.33 3.00
C GLU A 102 -0.20 -0.73 2.62
N SER A 103 0.49 -1.32 3.59
CA SER A 103 1.40 -2.44 3.34
C SER A 103 0.65 -3.68 2.88
N ASP A 104 -0.49 -4.01 3.50
CA ASP A 104 -1.33 -5.14 3.08
C ASP A 104 -1.83 -4.98 1.65
N LEU A 105 -2.23 -3.76 1.27
CA LEU A 105 -2.65 -3.47 -0.10
C LEU A 105 -1.50 -3.66 -1.10
N ARG A 106 -0.27 -3.28 -0.74
CA ARG A 106 0.92 -3.50 -1.59
C ARG A 106 1.22 -4.98 -1.75
N ASP A 107 1.16 -5.73 -0.67
CA ASP A 107 1.42 -7.17 -0.65
C ASP A 107 0.40 -7.92 -1.50
N ILE A 108 -0.90 -7.64 -1.31
CA ILE A 108 -1.98 -8.20 -2.13
C ILE A 108 -1.78 -7.86 -3.61
N SER A 109 -1.43 -6.60 -3.92
CA SER A 109 -1.23 -6.15 -5.29
C SER A 109 -0.06 -6.88 -5.96
N ALA A 110 1.06 -7.05 -5.27
CA ALA A 110 2.22 -7.80 -5.75
C ALA A 110 1.90 -9.29 -5.95
N TYR A 111 1.14 -9.87 -5.04
CA TYR A 111 0.67 -11.25 -5.20
C TYR A 111 -0.18 -11.41 -6.46
N ILE A 112 -1.16 -10.54 -6.69
CA ILE A 112 -2.05 -10.63 -7.86
C ILE A 112 -1.28 -10.41 -9.17
N GLU A 113 -0.33 -9.47 -9.21
CA GLU A 113 0.56 -9.27 -10.36
C GLU A 113 1.37 -10.52 -10.69
N SER A 114 1.81 -11.27 -9.67
CA SER A 114 2.59 -12.51 -9.84
C SER A 114 1.79 -13.68 -10.41
N LEU A 115 0.47 -13.58 -10.42
CA LEU A 115 -0.39 -14.66 -10.92
C LEU A 115 -0.40 -14.70 -12.46
N PRO A 116 -0.41 -15.91 -13.05
CA PRO A 116 -0.58 -16.02 -14.49
C PRO A 116 -1.99 -15.56 -14.90
N GLY A 117 -2.05 -14.60 -15.80
CA GLY A 117 -3.30 -14.02 -16.29
C GLY A 117 -3.29 -13.79 -17.79
N ASP A 118 -4.46 -13.41 -18.33
CA ASP A 118 -4.66 -13.10 -19.77
C ASP A 118 -4.16 -11.69 -20.14
N LEU A 119 -3.72 -10.91 -19.14
CA LEU A 119 -3.21 -9.55 -19.34
C LEU A 119 -1.79 -9.63 -19.90
N VAL A 120 -1.67 -9.57 -21.21
CA VAL A 120 -0.38 -9.60 -21.92
C VAL A 120 -0.02 -8.20 -22.36
N LEU A 121 1.11 -7.69 -21.90
CA LEU A 121 1.71 -6.48 -22.45
C LEU A 121 2.23 -6.81 -23.86
N LYS A 122 1.59 -6.28 -24.89
CA LYS A 122 2.21 -6.22 -26.21
C LYS A 122 3.32 -5.16 -26.15
N LYS A 123 4.56 -5.61 -26.26
CA LYS A 123 5.71 -4.73 -26.48
C LYS A 123 5.71 -4.23 -27.92
#